data_a9ac5975e91308fb905d7b9df85d9672
#
_entry.id   a9ac5975e91308fb905d7b9df85d9672
#
_cell.length_a   1.000
_cell.length_b   1.000
_cell.length_c   1.000
_cell.angle_alpha   90.00
_cell.angle_beta   90.00
_cell.angle_gamma   90.00
#
_symmetry.space_group_name_H-M   'P 1'
#
loop_
_entity.id
_entity.type
_entity.pdbx_description
1 polymer ?
#
loop_
_entity_poly.entity_id
_entity_poly.type
_entity_poly.pdbx_seq_one_letter_code
_entity_poly.pdbx_strand_id
1 'polypeptide(L)'
;MKRILAEVFLVLALAGAAVFGWMNWKSSAANVGQVAELTAQAEEAVKKVEAAEAALAEATKEIDPLKTKSLELDAVRTALSGGETLKDLEAAYKKEKSLSPERQVGLGALRLLTKGSKDPATVEAFQKALEMADWTGRKKVICAAQNALAAAGEKVNILSECAGSGDPAKPVEAGHDAKAAKGGKDDKHADPKAGGDKHAVHWGYEGAMGPDRWGDEFPTCAKGKAQAPLNIKGPFEKALFNVAPDYKPGQLKIVNNGHTIQVNVPPGSKLRIDSKPFELLQFHFHRPSEEQVDGKPSAMVIHFVHKNDAGRLAVLGVLLKEGNENPGIKALWTHAPPKEGPEIAPEGVMFNPANLLPREYEFYSYEGSLTTPPCTEGVRFFILKSHVNVSKEQVEQFPFKKNARPIQPQNGRAIAS
;
A
#
# COMPACT_ATOMS: atom_id res chain seq x y z
N MET A 1 -15.05 33.48 5.11
CA MET A 1 -13.89 33.09 5.94
C MET A 1 -13.05 34.29 6.41
N LYS A 2 -12.36 35.07 5.56
CA LYS A 2 -11.52 36.21 6.03
C LYS A 2 -12.29 37.29 6.84
N ARG A 3 -13.57 37.51 6.56
CA ARG A 3 -14.40 38.48 7.28
C ARG A 3 -14.81 37.97 8.68
N ILE A 4 -15.13 36.70 8.80
CA ILE A 4 -15.50 36.05 10.07
C ILE A 4 -14.27 35.94 11.00
N LEU A 5 -13.10 35.64 10.48
CA LEU A 5 -11.84 35.67 11.24
C LEU A 5 -11.50 37.09 11.75
N ALA A 6 -11.74 38.11 10.96
CA ALA A 6 -11.54 39.51 11.36
C ALA A 6 -12.50 39.92 12.51
N GLU A 7 -13.75 39.46 12.47
CA GLU A 7 -14.74 39.74 13.52
C GLU A 7 -14.44 38.96 14.81
N VAL A 8 -14.00 37.70 14.74
CA VAL A 8 -13.55 36.92 15.90
C VAL A 8 -12.29 37.54 16.52
N PHE A 9 -11.34 38.01 15.70
CA PHE A 9 -10.16 38.72 16.21
C PHE A 9 -10.50 40.03 16.89
N LEU A 10 -11.52 40.77 16.40
CA LEU A 10 -12.00 42.01 16.99
C LEU A 10 -12.63 41.72 18.36
N VAL A 11 -13.44 40.67 18.48
CA VAL A 11 -14.06 40.24 19.74
C VAL A 11 -13.02 39.83 20.79
N LEU A 12 -12.00 39.08 20.38
CA LEU A 12 -10.90 38.70 21.26
C LEU A 12 -10.01 39.88 21.69
N ALA A 13 -9.82 40.86 20.80
CA ALA A 13 -9.08 42.08 21.09
C ALA A 13 -9.87 42.99 22.07
N LEU A 14 -11.18 43.09 21.92
CA LEU A 14 -12.06 43.85 22.83
C LEU A 14 -12.15 43.18 24.22
N ALA A 15 -12.24 41.83 24.27
CA ALA A 15 -12.19 41.09 25.52
C ALA A 15 -10.82 41.22 26.24
N GLY A 16 -9.71 41.21 25.51
CA GLY A 16 -8.37 41.48 26.01
C GLY A 16 -8.20 42.90 26.57
N ALA A 17 -8.76 43.91 25.86
CA ALA A 17 -8.73 45.29 26.30
C ALA A 17 -9.57 45.55 27.59
N ALA A 18 -10.72 44.83 27.69
CA ALA A 18 -11.55 44.90 28.91
C ALA A 18 -10.85 44.30 30.15
N VAL A 19 -10.14 43.18 29.98
CA VAL A 19 -9.36 42.55 31.06
C VAL A 19 -8.15 43.43 31.47
N PHE A 20 -7.46 44.04 30.51
CA PHE A 20 -6.35 44.95 30.77
C PHE A 20 -6.79 46.26 31.42
N GLY A 21 -7.96 46.79 31.07
CA GLY A 21 -8.61 47.96 31.69
C GLY A 21 -9.01 47.69 33.16
N TRP A 22 -9.52 46.48 33.44
CA TRP A 22 -9.89 46.03 34.79
C TRP A 22 -8.69 45.91 35.77
N MET A 23 -7.53 45.46 35.28
CA MET A 23 -6.30 45.34 36.08
C MET A 23 -5.70 46.71 36.44
N ASN A 24 -5.94 47.77 35.72
CA ASN A 24 -5.45 49.13 36.00
C ASN A 24 -6.45 49.99 36.80
N TRP A 25 -7.60 49.45 37.17
CA TRP A 25 -8.67 50.16 37.82
C TRP A 25 -8.63 50.05 39.36
N LYS A 26 -7.82 50.90 40.02
CA LYS A 26 -7.96 51.18 41.43
C LYS A 26 -8.23 52.69 41.59
N SER A 27 -9.49 53.11 41.57
CA SER A 27 -9.98 54.40 41.97
C SER A 27 -10.59 55.30 40.89
N SER A 28 -11.85 55.16 40.56
CA SER A 28 -12.76 56.30 40.34
C SER A 28 -14.14 55.82 39.89
N ALA A 29 -15.21 56.34 40.50
CA ALA A 29 -16.62 56.10 40.19
C ALA A 29 -17.04 56.49 38.76
N ALA A 30 -16.19 57.21 38.02
CA ALA A 30 -16.43 57.61 36.62
C ALA A 30 -16.34 56.45 35.61
N ASN A 31 -15.72 55.32 35.99
CA ASN A 31 -15.50 54.21 35.06
C ASN A 31 -16.59 53.11 35.08
N VAL A 32 -17.57 53.20 36.01
CA VAL A 32 -18.65 52.19 36.13
C VAL A 32 -19.54 52.19 34.90
N GLY A 33 -19.84 53.38 34.30
CA GLY A 33 -20.62 53.52 33.10
C GLY A 33 -19.93 52.94 31.86
N GLN A 34 -18.61 53.15 31.76
CA GLN A 34 -17.83 52.62 30.64
C GLN A 34 -17.70 51.07 30.68
N VAL A 35 -17.58 50.48 31.88
CA VAL A 35 -17.58 49.01 32.05
C VAL A 35 -18.92 48.39 31.68
N ALA A 36 -20.04 49.03 32.08
CA ALA A 36 -21.36 48.54 31.72
C ALA A 36 -21.62 48.62 30.20
N GLU A 37 -21.14 49.66 29.52
CA GLU A 37 -21.24 49.81 28.08
C GLU A 37 -20.38 48.78 27.33
N LEU A 38 -19.14 48.53 27.78
CA LEU A 38 -18.26 47.50 27.22
C LEU A 38 -18.80 46.09 27.45
N THR A 39 -19.45 45.84 28.58
CA THR A 39 -20.08 44.55 28.88
C THR A 39 -21.28 44.33 27.96
N ALA A 40 -22.11 45.34 27.74
CA ALA A 40 -23.23 45.25 26.79
C ALA A 40 -22.76 45.04 25.34
N GLN A 41 -21.69 45.71 24.91
CA GLN A 41 -21.08 45.52 23.60
C GLN A 41 -20.48 44.10 23.45
N ALA A 42 -19.87 43.53 24.49
CA ALA A 42 -19.35 42.18 24.51
C ALA A 42 -20.48 41.13 24.43
N GLU A 43 -21.59 41.33 25.16
CA GLU A 43 -22.78 40.47 25.08
C GLU A 43 -23.43 40.48 23.68
N GLU A 44 -23.51 41.66 23.06
CA GLU A 44 -24.02 41.81 21.69
C GLU A 44 -23.08 41.12 20.67
N ALA A 45 -21.78 41.23 20.87
CA ALA A 45 -20.79 40.55 20.03
C ALA A 45 -20.86 39.03 20.17
N VAL A 46 -21.06 38.50 21.39
CA VAL A 46 -21.26 37.04 21.64
C VAL A 46 -22.52 36.57 20.90
N LYS A 47 -23.62 37.26 20.98
CA LYS A 47 -24.86 36.91 20.24
C LYS A 47 -24.67 36.92 18.74
N LYS A 48 -23.85 37.87 18.21
CA LYS A 48 -23.51 37.87 16.78
C LYS A 48 -22.66 36.72 16.36
N VAL A 49 -21.73 36.25 17.22
CA VAL A 49 -20.92 35.07 16.97
C VAL A 49 -21.78 33.79 16.98
N GLU A 50 -22.66 33.64 17.96
CA GLU A 50 -23.59 32.50 18.03
C GLU A 50 -24.52 32.45 16.81
N ALA A 51 -25.02 33.59 16.35
CA ALA A 51 -25.85 33.68 15.14
C ALA A 51 -25.04 33.34 13.87
N ALA A 52 -23.77 33.75 13.81
CA ALA A 52 -22.87 33.44 12.70
C ALA A 52 -22.50 31.95 12.69
N GLU A 53 -22.28 31.32 13.85
CA GLU A 53 -22.04 29.90 13.97
C GLU A 53 -23.26 29.06 13.56
N ALA A 54 -24.47 29.48 13.95
CA ALA A 54 -25.71 28.84 13.52
C ALA A 54 -25.91 28.93 12.00
N ALA A 55 -25.65 30.12 11.42
CA ALA A 55 -25.72 30.33 9.98
C ALA A 55 -24.66 29.53 9.21
N LEU A 56 -23.46 29.37 9.79
CA LEU A 56 -22.40 28.54 9.23
C LEU A 56 -22.78 27.06 9.28
N ALA A 57 -23.38 26.59 10.38
CA ALA A 57 -23.86 25.23 10.51
C ALA A 57 -24.95 24.89 9.49
N GLU A 58 -25.87 25.83 9.24
CA GLU A 58 -26.91 25.67 8.22
C GLU A 58 -26.33 25.69 6.79
N ALA A 59 -25.42 26.60 6.50
CA ALA A 59 -24.71 26.64 5.21
C ALA A 59 -23.89 25.36 4.97
N THR A 60 -23.33 24.78 6.02
CA THR A 60 -22.57 23.50 5.92
C THR A 60 -23.49 22.33 5.55
N LYS A 61 -24.74 22.32 6.06
CA LYS A 61 -25.75 21.32 5.68
C LYS A 61 -26.13 21.39 4.19
N GLU A 62 -26.12 22.57 3.59
CA GLU A 62 -26.36 22.74 2.15
C GLU A 62 -25.11 22.39 1.30
N ILE A 63 -23.92 22.65 1.85
CA ILE A 63 -22.65 22.40 1.13
C ILE A 63 -22.31 20.91 1.05
N ASP A 64 -22.60 20.09 2.07
CA ASP A 64 -22.27 18.67 2.08
C ASP A 64 -22.97 17.87 0.97
N PRO A 65 -24.27 18.07 0.66
CA PRO A 65 -24.89 17.45 -0.51
C PRO A 65 -24.26 17.91 -1.84
N LEU A 66 -23.85 19.20 -1.93
CA LEU A 66 -23.18 19.73 -3.13
C LEU A 66 -21.77 19.18 -3.30
N LYS A 67 -21.03 18.97 -2.21
CA LYS A 67 -19.73 18.28 -2.25
C LYS A 67 -19.89 16.84 -2.72
N THR A 68 -20.83 16.09 -2.17
CA THR A 68 -21.13 14.72 -2.60
C THR A 68 -21.47 14.68 -4.09
N LYS A 69 -22.31 15.61 -4.56
CA LYS A 69 -22.69 15.72 -5.96
C LYS A 69 -21.53 16.14 -6.88
N SER A 70 -20.61 16.95 -6.37
CA SER A 70 -19.37 17.31 -7.10
C SER A 70 -18.44 16.11 -7.26
N LEU A 71 -18.31 15.27 -6.24
CA LEU A 71 -17.51 14.05 -6.29
C LEU A 71 -18.09 13.03 -7.27
N GLU A 72 -19.42 12.89 -7.29
CA GLU A 72 -20.13 12.08 -8.29
C GLU A 72 -19.87 12.61 -9.71
N LEU A 73 -19.91 13.92 -9.91
CA LEU A 73 -19.65 14.55 -11.21
C LEU A 73 -18.20 14.36 -11.69
N ASP A 74 -17.21 14.37 -10.79
CA ASP A 74 -15.80 14.13 -11.16
C ASP A 74 -15.57 12.69 -11.57
N ALA A 75 -16.21 11.73 -10.90
CA ALA A 75 -16.16 10.31 -11.31
C ALA A 75 -16.79 10.13 -12.70
N VAL A 76 -17.96 10.75 -12.95
CA VAL A 76 -18.63 10.77 -14.24
C VAL A 76 -17.77 11.44 -15.32
N ARG A 77 -17.15 12.57 -15.01
CA ARG A 77 -16.29 13.32 -15.95
C ARG A 77 -15.08 12.48 -16.37
N THR A 78 -14.50 11.72 -15.43
CA THR A 78 -13.41 10.79 -15.72
C THR A 78 -13.87 9.66 -16.63
N ALA A 79 -15.07 9.15 -16.43
CA ALA A 79 -15.69 8.14 -17.27
C ALA A 79 -15.99 8.63 -18.69
N LEU A 80 -16.57 9.85 -18.80
CA LEU A 80 -16.96 10.43 -20.08
C LEU A 80 -15.75 10.89 -20.92
N SER A 81 -14.59 11.11 -20.30
CA SER A 81 -13.37 11.45 -21.05
C SER A 81 -12.91 10.35 -22.03
N GLY A 82 -13.36 9.11 -21.82
CA GLY A 82 -13.08 7.98 -22.72
C GLY A 82 -14.09 7.77 -23.85
N GLY A 83 -15.23 8.51 -23.85
CA GLY A 83 -16.27 8.38 -24.88
C GLY A 83 -17.04 7.06 -24.91
N GLU A 84 -16.80 6.15 -23.93
CA GLU A 84 -17.46 4.85 -23.83
C GLU A 84 -18.80 4.95 -23.10
N THR A 85 -19.79 4.19 -23.57
CA THR A 85 -21.09 4.09 -22.89
C THR A 85 -21.07 3.01 -21.80
N LEU A 86 -22.05 3.04 -20.90
CA LEU A 86 -22.22 1.97 -19.89
C LEU A 86 -22.31 0.58 -20.56
N LYS A 87 -23.05 0.49 -21.67
CA LYS A 87 -23.22 -0.76 -22.44
C LYS A 87 -21.89 -1.27 -22.99
N ASP A 88 -21.04 -0.36 -23.50
CA ASP A 88 -19.72 -0.71 -24.02
C ASP A 88 -18.79 -1.22 -22.90
N LEU A 89 -18.78 -0.54 -21.76
CA LEU A 89 -17.97 -0.94 -20.59
C LEU A 89 -18.48 -2.25 -19.97
N GLU A 90 -19.78 -2.45 -19.87
CA GLU A 90 -20.35 -3.71 -19.38
C GLU A 90 -20.06 -4.89 -20.34
N ALA A 91 -20.14 -4.66 -21.65
CA ALA A 91 -19.78 -5.66 -22.66
C ALA A 91 -18.28 -6.01 -22.58
N ALA A 92 -17.43 -5.00 -22.46
CA ALA A 92 -15.99 -5.20 -22.28
C ALA A 92 -15.67 -5.95 -20.97
N TYR A 93 -16.28 -5.56 -19.85
CA TYR A 93 -16.09 -6.24 -18.57
C TYR A 93 -16.56 -7.70 -18.62
N LYS A 94 -17.70 -7.97 -19.26
CA LYS A 94 -18.21 -9.34 -19.44
C LYS A 94 -17.27 -10.21 -20.27
N LYS A 95 -16.62 -9.62 -21.29
CA LYS A 95 -15.69 -10.31 -22.19
C LYS A 95 -14.32 -10.53 -21.54
N GLU A 96 -13.76 -9.47 -20.95
CA GLU A 96 -12.37 -9.43 -20.47
C GLU A 96 -12.25 -9.79 -18.98
N LYS A 97 -13.37 -9.83 -18.22
CA LYS A 97 -13.46 -10.03 -16.77
C LYS A 97 -12.71 -8.97 -15.95
N SER A 98 -11.99 -8.06 -16.61
CA SER A 98 -11.26 -6.96 -16.01
C SER A 98 -11.15 -5.79 -17.00
N LEU A 99 -11.04 -4.57 -16.48
CA LEU A 99 -10.86 -3.34 -17.25
C LEU A 99 -9.66 -2.58 -16.71
N SER A 100 -9.08 -1.65 -17.47
CA SER A 100 -8.08 -0.74 -16.93
C SER A 100 -8.65 0.07 -15.76
N PRO A 101 -7.82 0.60 -14.84
CA PRO A 101 -8.31 1.38 -13.69
C PRO A 101 -9.24 2.52 -14.07
N GLU A 102 -8.94 3.23 -15.17
CA GLU A 102 -9.77 4.33 -15.68
C GLU A 102 -11.12 3.82 -16.18
N ARG A 103 -11.13 2.73 -16.93
CA ARG A 103 -12.38 2.11 -17.43
C ARG A 103 -13.21 1.49 -16.31
N GLN A 104 -12.57 1.01 -15.22
CA GLN A 104 -13.27 0.55 -14.01
C GLN A 104 -13.94 1.73 -13.28
N VAL A 105 -13.26 2.88 -13.14
CA VAL A 105 -13.89 4.11 -12.64
C VAL A 105 -15.04 4.52 -13.54
N GLY A 106 -14.86 4.44 -14.85
CA GLY A 106 -15.89 4.73 -15.84
C GLY A 106 -17.12 3.84 -15.67
N LEU A 107 -16.93 2.55 -15.54
CA LEU A 107 -18.00 1.58 -15.31
C LEU A 107 -18.75 1.87 -13.99
N GLY A 108 -18.01 2.11 -12.91
CA GLY A 108 -18.57 2.47 -11.60
C GLY A 108 -19.38 3.78 -11.66
N ALA A 109 -18.84 4.82 -12.32
CA ALA A 109 -19.48 6.12 -12.45
C ALA A 109 -20.78 6.05 -13.27
N LEU A 110 -20.78 5.31 -14.38
CA LEU A 110 -21.98 5.13 -15.20
C LEU A 110 -23.05 4.26 -14.49
N ARG A 111 -22.64 3.26 -13.71
CA ARG A 111 -23.54 2.50 -12.85
C ARG A 111 -24.11 3.36 -11.71
N LEU A 112 -23.29 4.20 -11.10
CA LEU A 112 -23.72 5.17 -10.08
C LEU A 112 -24.89 6.03 -10.58
N LEU A 113 -24.79 6.53 -11.81
CA LEU A 113 -25.84 7.34 -12.45
C LEU A 113 -27.13 6.56 -12.75
N THR A 114 -27.02 5.27 -13.07
CA THR A 114 -28.15 4.47 -13.54
C THR A 114 -28.76 3.60 -12.44
N LYS A 115 -27.99 3.15 -11.47
CA LYS A 115 -28.39 2.19 -10.43
C LYS A 115 -28.19 2.73 -9.00
N GLY A 116 -27.48 3.84 -8.85
CA GLY A 116 -27.23 4.51 -7.57
C GLY A 116 -26.00 3.99 -6.84
N SER A 117 -25.63 4.72 -5.77
CA SER A 117 -24.40 4.49 -5.00
C SER A 117 -24.40 3.20 -4.17
N LYS A 118 -25.59 2.70 -3.82
CA LYS A 118 -25.74 1.48 -3.01
C LYS A 118 -25.83 0.18 -3.82
N ASP A 119 -25.80 0.26 -5.16
CA ASP A 119 -25.77 -0.92 -6.01
C ASP A 119 -24.45 -1.69 -5.82
N PRO A 120 -24.46 -2.98 -5.45
CA PRO A 120 -23.22 -3.72 -5.15
C PRO A 120 -22.23 -3.76 -6.31
N ALA A 121 -22.72 -3.81 -7.56
CA ALA A 121 -21.86 -3.82 -8.72
C ALA A 121 -21.21 -2.45 -9.01
N THR A 122 -21.84 -1.36 -8.56
CA THR A 122 -21.27 -0.02 -8.57
C THR A 122 -20.10 0.07 -7.58
N VAL A 123 -20.30 -0.39 -6.35
CA VAL A 123 -19.27 -0.43 -5.30
C VAL A 123 -18.10 -1.30 -5.74
N GLU A 124 -18.36 -2.52 -6.25
CA GLU A 124 -17.34 -3.43 -6.74
C GLU A 124 -16.47 -2.80 -7.85
N ALA A 125 -17.07 -2.08 -8.79
CA ALA A 125 -16.33 -1.42 -9.87
C ALA A 125 -15.34 -0.37 -9.33
N PHE A 126 -15.74 0.43 -8.33
CA PHE A 126 -14.86 1.40 -7.70
C PHE A 126 -13.79 0.77 -6.80
N GLN A 127 -14.12 -0.30 -6.09
CA GLN A 127 -13.15 -1.08 -5.30
C GLN A 127 -12.06 -1.67 -6.19
N LYS A 128 -12.42 -2.29 -7.32
CA LYS A 128 -11.46 -2.79 -8.32
C LYS A 128 -10.62 -1.66 -8.91
N ALA A 129 -11.22 -0.52 -9.25
CA ALA A 129 -10.48 0.63 -9.76
C ALA A 129 -9.46 1.13 -8.75
N LEU A 130 -9.85 1.23 -7.47
CA LEU A 130 -8.98 1.66 -6.40
C LEU A 130 -7.82 0.70 -6.20
N GLU A 131 -8.07 -0.59 -6.10
CA GLU A 131 -7.05 -1.63 -5.97
C GLU A 131 -5.98 -1.50 -7.08
N MET A 132 -6.42 -1.45 -8.33
CA MET A 132 -5.51 -1.39 -9.48
C MET A 132 -4.76 -0.06 -9.56
N ALA A 133 -5.42 1.06 -9.26
CA ALA A 133 -4.83 2.39 -9.32
C ALA A 133 -3.82 2.62 -8.20
N ASP A 134 -4.09 2.09 -7.01
CA ASP A 134 -3.23 2.21 -5.84
C ASP A 134 -1.89 1.50 -6.08
N TRP A 135 -1.91 0.31 -6.70
CA TRP A 135 -0.70 -0.40 -7.12
C TRP A 135 0.14 0.37 -8.14
N THR A 136 -0.51 1.09 -9.05
CA THR A 136 0.16 1.81 -10.13
C THR A 136 0.42 3.29 -9.80
N GLY A 137 -0.03 3.77 -8.63
CA GLY A 137 0.11 5.16 -8.20
C GLY A 137 -0.61 6.16 -9.11
N ARG A 138 -1.75 5.75 -9.70
CA ARG A 138 -2.58 6.60 -10.58
C ARG A 138 -3.47 7.52 -9.75
N LYS A 139 -2.89 8.59 -9.19
CA LYS A 139 -3.53 9.49 -8.23
C LYS A 139 -4.95 9.94 -8.61
N LYS A 140 -5.19 10.34 -9.85
CA LYS A 140 -6.53 10.77 -10.30
C LYS A 140 -7.58 9.67 -10.18
N VAL A 141 -7.20 8.42 -10.51
CA VAL A 141 -8.09 7.26 -10.40
C VAL A 141 -8.30 6.88 -8.93
N ILE A 142 -7.24 6.94 -8.12
CA ILE A 142 -7.33 6.71 -6.67
C ILE A 142 -8.32 7.69 -6.05
N CYS A 143 -8.16 8.99 -6.31
CA CYS A 143 -9.03 10.02 -5.78
C CYS A 143 -10.49 9.84 -6.24
N ALA A 144 -10.71 9.56 -7.51
CA ALA A 144 -12.06 9.33 -8.04
C ALA A 144 -12.72 8.10 -7.38
N ALA A 145 -12.00 6.98 -7.26
CA ALA A 145 -12.53 5.77 -6.65
C ALA A 145 -12.78 5.92 -5.14
N GLN A 146 -11.85 6.53 -4.39
CA GLN A 146 -12.01 6.77 -2.95
C GLN A 146 -13.19 7.67 -2.64
N ASN A 147 -13.35 8.77 -3.39
CA ASN A 147 -14.44 9.70 -3.21
C ASN A 147 -15.79 9.04 -3.54
N ALA A 148 -15.87 8.25 -4.61
CA ALA A 148 -17.08 7.55 -4.98
C ALA A 148 -17.46 6.46 -3.95
N LEU A 149 -16.50 5.72 -3.41
CA LEU A 149 -16.73 4.73 -2.36
C LEU A 149 -17.21 5.38 -1.06
N ALA A 150 -16.60 6.52 -0.67
CA ALA A 150 -17.05 7.28 0.50
C ALA A 150 -18.49 7.79 0.32
N ALA A 151 -18.85 8.29 -0.87
CA ALA A 151 -20.21 8.71 -1.20
C ALA A 151 -21.22 7.54 -1.18
N ALA A 152 -20.75 6.31 -1.46
CA ALA A 152 -21.55 5.09 -1.32
C ALA A 152 -21.71 4.63 0.14
N GLY A 153 -21.02 5.26 1.10
CA GLY A 153 -21.04 4.91 2.52
C GLY A 153 -20.00 3.85 2.91
N GLU A 154 -19.08 3.50 2.00
CA GLU A 154 -18.00 2.58 2.28
C GLU A 154 -16.91 3.23 3.15
N LYS A 155 -16.34 2.44 4.08
CA LYS A 155 -15.22 2.91 4.91
C LYS A 155 -13.93 2.88 4.09
N VAL A 156 -13.54 4.03 3.56
CA VAL A 156 -12.27 4.22 2.84
C VAL A 156 -11.44 5.30 3.49
N ASN A 157 -10.13 5.09 3.52
CA ASN A 157 -9.19 6.12 3.98
C ASN A 157 -8.88 7.05 2.80
N ILE A 158 -9.51 8.22 2.78
CA ILE A 158 -9.31 9.20 1.71
C ILE A 158 -7.96 9.88 1.93
N LEU A 159 -7.08 9.81 0.92
CA LEU A 159 -5.82 10.54 0.94
C LEU A 159 -6.08 12.05 1.04
N SER A 160 -5.29 12.76 1.85
CA SER A 160 -5.43 14.21 2.04
C SER A 160 -5.37 15.00 0.74
N GLU A 161 -4.61 14.51 -0.24
CA GLU A 161 -4.51 15.08 -1.59
C GLU A 161 -5.72 14.81 -2.48
N CYS A 162 -6.61 13.89 -2.08
CA CYS A 162 -7.89 13.60 -2.74
C CYS A 162 -9.07 14.35 -2.15
N ALA A 163 -8.95 14.86 -0.93
CA ALA A 163 -9.89 15.78 -0.35
C ALA A 163 -9.77 17.09 -1.13
N GLY A 164 -10.77 17.42 -1.95
CA GLY A 164 -10.78 18.63 -2.78
C GLY A 164 -10.34 19.87 -1.99
N SER A 165 -9.77 20.86 -2.65
CA SER A 165 -9.17 22.07 -2.09
C SER A 165 -10.18 23.00 -1.38
N GLY A 166 -10.78 22.48 -0.33
CA GLY A 166 -11.62 23.18 0.61
C GLY A 166 -11.30 22.63 1.99
N ASP A 167 -10.86 23.49 2.88
CA ASP A 167 -10.44 23.34 4.28
C ASP A 167 -10.48 21.93 4.88
N PRO A 168 -9.43 21.52 5.63
CA PRO A 168 -9.41 20.21 6.25
C PRO A 168 -10.56 20.10 7.27
N ALA A 169 -11.64 19.47 6.86
CA ALA A 169 -12.65 19.01 7.80
C ALA A 169 -11.99 18.05 8.77
N LYS A 170 -12.17 18.30 10.06
CA LYS A 170 -11.67 17.52 11.19
C LYS A 170 -11.76 16.00 10.91
N PRO A 171 -10.75 15.21 11.32
CA PRO A 171 -10.84 13.77 11.20
C PRO A 171 -12.08 13.28 11.95
N VAL A 172 -12.89 12.49 11.28
CA VAL A 172 -13.91 11.67 11.96
C VAL A 172 -13.11 10.69 12.81
N GLU A 173 -13.23 10.77 14.12
CA GLU A 173 -12.61 9.88 15.06
C GLU A 173 -13.07 8.44 14.79
N ALA A 174 -12.21 7.66 14.16
CA ALA A 174 -12.23 6.21 14.28
C ALA A 174 -11.26 5.88 15.41
N GLY A 175 -11.80 5.64 16.59
CA GLY A 175 -11.02 5.18 17.72
C GLY A 175 -10.29 3.88 17.39
N HIS A 176 -8.99 3.95 17.48
CA HIS A 176 -8.12 2.90 18.02
C HIS A 176 -6.71 3.47 18.17
N ASP A 177 -6.24 3.44 19.40
CA ASP A 177 -4.97 3.94 19.88
C ASP A 177 -3.77 3.48 19.04
N ALA A 178 -3.09 4.45 18.41
CA ALA A 178 -1.68 4.34 18.07
C ALA A 178 -1.00 5.65 18.46
N LYS A 179 -0.29 5.62 19.58
CA LYS A 179 0.58 6.71 20.05
C LYS A 179 1.57 7.09 18.96
N ALA A 180 1.44 8.30 18.44
CA ALA A 180 2.44 8.93 17.59
C ALA A 180 3.66 9.28 18.46
N ALA A 181 4.81 8.69 18.16
CA ALA A 181 6.12 9.15 18.64
C ALA A 181 6.66 10.19 17.65
N LYS A 182 7.01 11.36 18.18
CA LYS A 182 7.62 12.49 17.49
C LYS A 182 9.02 12.15 16.99
N GLY A 183 9.30 12.69 15.80
CA GLY A 183 10.51 12.90 15.05
C GLY A 183 11.88 12.57 15.65
N GLY A 184 12.66 11.89 14.83
CA GLY A 184 14.10 11.75 14.96
C GLY A 184 14.66 11.38 13.58
N LYS A 185 15.67 12.10 13.16
CA LYS A 185 16.42 11.95 11.94
C LYS A 185 17.18 10.62 11.92
N ASP A 186 17.42 10.12 10.68
CA ASP A 186 18.36 9.06 10.36
C ASP A 186 17.93 7.64 10.72
N ASP A 187 17.01 7.05 9.93
CA ASP A 187 16.80 5.61 9.93
C ASP A 187 17.60 4.94 8.81
N LYS A 188 18.75 4.43 9.20
CA LYS A 188 19.43 3.34 8.51
C LYS A 188 18.53 2.11 8.60
N HIS A 189 17.98 1.66 7.46
CA HIS A 189 17.27 0.39 7.40
C HIS A 189 18.24 -0.75 7.70
N ALA A 190 18.17 -1.24 8.93
CA ALA A 190 18.65 -2.55 9.30
C ALA A 190 17.43 -3.46 9.40
N ASP A 191 17.46 -4.64 8.73
CA ASP A 191 16.72 -5.80 9.19
C ASP A 191 16.90 -5.91 10.71
N PRO A 192 15.91 -6.36 11.48
CA PRO A 192 16.07 -6.52 12.90
C PRO A 192 17.29 -7.42 13.15
N LYS A 193 18.42 -6.78 13.51
CA LYS A 193 19.60 -7.49 14.00
C LYS A 193 19.14 -8.37 15.13
N ALA A 194 19.58 -9.64 15.08
CA ALA A 194 19.64 -10.51 16.25
C ALA A 194 20.44 -9.82 17.36
N GLY A 195 19.77 -8.99 18.12
CA GLY A 195 20.23 -8.34 19.33
C GLY A 195 19.31 -8.81 20.44
N GLY A 196 19.84 -9.57 21.39
CA GLY A 196 19.18 -10.34 22.41
C GLY A 196 18.04 -9.64 23.15
N ASP A 197 16.86 -9.65 22.56
CA ASP A 197 15.61 -9.46 23.28
C ASP A 197 15.03 -10.83 23.59
N LYS A 198 14.80 -11.10 24.89
CA LYS A 198 14.41 -12.40 25.46
C LYS A 198 13.05 -12.95 25.00
N HIS A 199 12.46 -12.41 23.90
CA HIS A 199 11.16 -12.80 23.34
C HIS A 199 11.10 -12.80 21.82
N ALA A 200 12.22 -12.87 21.08
CA ALA A 200 12.16 -13.08 19.65
C ALA A 200 11.62 -14.50 19.40
N VAL A 201 10.37 -14.59 18.93
CA VAL A 201 9.76 -15.88 18.57
C VAL A 201 10.53 -16.47 17.40
N HIS A 202 11.20 -17.59 17.66
CA HIS A 202 11.93 -18.31 16.63
C HIS A 202 10.95 -19.16 15.81
N TRP A 203 11.06 -19.11 14.48
CA TRP A 203 10.26 -19.89 13.54
C TRP A 203 11.18 -20.65 12.57
N GLY A 204 10.66 -21.65 11.90
CA GLY A 204 11.39 -22.44 10.93
C GLY A 204 10.45 -23.12 9.95
N TYR A 205 10.96 -24.05 9.15
CA TYR A 205 10.18 -24.75 8.13
C TYR A 205 9.80 -26.18 8.52
N GLU A 206 10.26 -26.67 9.67
CA GLU A 206 10.05 -28.06 10.09
C GLU A 206 9.74 -28.16 11.60
N GLY A 207 9.08 -29.26 11.98
CA GLY A 207 8.79 -29.61 13.37
C GLY A 207 7.89 -28.59 14.09
N ALA A 208 8.14 -28.38 15.38
CA ALA A 208 7.32 -27.52 16.24
C ALA A 208 7.35 -26.03 15.86
N MET A 209 8.31 -25.61 15.05
CA MET A 209 8.45 -24.23 14.58
C MET A 209 8.06 -24.09 13.09
N GLY A 210 7.51 -25.15 12.49
CA GLY A 210 7.13 -25.19 11.09
C GLY A 210 5.88 -24.37 10.75
N PRO A 211 5.56 -24.24 9.44
CA PRO A 211 4.48 -23.41 8.93
C PRO A 211 3.10 -23.68 9.56
N ASP A 212 2.83 -24.91 9.97
CA ASP A 212 1.56 -25.29 10.62
C ASP A 212 1.40 -24.65 12.01
N ARG A 213 2.50 -24.19 12.61
CA ARG A 213 2.53 -23.57 13.94
C ARG A 213 2.75 -22.06 13.91
N TRP A 214 3.07 -21.48 12.75
CA TRP A 214 3.30 -20.04 12.65
C TRP A 214 2.11 -19.22 13.13
N GLY A 215 0.87 -19.73 12.93
CA GLY A 215 -0.35 -19.07 13.35
C GLY A 215 -0.52 -18.90 14.85
N ASP A 216 0.20 -19.65 15.68
CA ASP A 216 0.14 -19.58 17.14
C ASP A 216 0.69 -18.23 17.65
N GLU A 217 1.79 -17.78 17.04
CA GLU A 217 2.47 -16.52 17.40
C GLU A 217 2.17 -15.39 16.41
N PHE A 218 1.89 -15.74 15.15
CA PHE A 218 1.61 -14.80 14.06
C PHE A 218 0.20 -15.06 13.49
N PRO A 219 -0.85 -14.53 14.11
CA PRO A 219 -2.25 -14.85 13.75
C PRO A 219 -2.58 -14.67 12.26
N THR A 220 -1.94 -13.71 11.57
CA THR A 220 -2.13 -13.49 10.13
C THR A 220 -1.73 -14.71 9.31
N CYS A 221 -0.73 -15.49 9.75
CA CYS A 221 -0.31 -16.70 9.04
C CYS A 221 -1.40 -17.77 8.98
N ALA A 222 -2.28 -17.84 9.98
CA ALA A 222 -3.39 -18.81 10.04
C ALA A 222 -4.74 -18.20 9.59
N LYS A 223 -4.98 -16.92 9.88
CA LYS A 223 -6.31 -16.29 9.69
C LYS A 223 -6.40 -15.44 8.42
N GLY A 224 -5.27 -15.09 7.81
CA GLY A 224 -5.21 -14.29 6.59
C GLY A 224 -5.99 -14.95 5.45
N LYS A 225 -6.56 -14.14 4.58
CA LYS A 225 -7.37 -14.60 3.45
C LYS A 225 -6.66 -14.43 2.10
N ALA A 226 -5.63 -13.59 2.06
CA ALA A 226 -4.81 -13.34 0.88
C ALA A 226 -3.37 -13.85 1.06
N GLN A 227 -3.22 -15.06 1.60
CA GLN A 227 -1.92 -15.64 1.89
C GLN A 227 -1.21 -16.16 0.63
N ALA A 228 0.14 -16.13 0.63
CA ALA A 228 1.03 -16.71 -0.37
C ALA A 228 1.87 -17.85 0.25
N PRO A 229 2.43 -18.78 -0.55
CA PRO A 229 2.38 -18.87 -2.01
C PRO A 229 1.09 -19.50 -2.54
N LEU A 230 0.85 -19.44 -3.87
CA LEU A 230 -0.28 -20.07 -4.53
C LEU A 230 0.13 -21.19 -5.49
N ASN A 231 -0.80 -22.14 -5.71
CA ASN A 231 -0.81 -22.96 -6.91
C ASN A 231 -1.45 -22.16 -8.05
N ILE A 232 -0.64 -21.75 -9.01
CA ILE A 232 -1.04 -20.97 -10.17
C ILE A 232 -1.73 -21.89 -11.17
N LYS A 233 -3.05 -21.73 -11.29
CA LYS A 233 -3.90 -22.53 -12.18
C LYS A 233 -5.01 -21.67 -12.76
N GLY A 234 -5.28 -21.84 -14.08
CA GLY A 234 -6.37 -21.13 -14.75
C GLY A 234 -7.77 -21.53 -14.26
N PRO A 235 -8.80 -20.74 -14.64
CA PRO A 235 -8.72 -19.70 -15.65
C PRO A 235 -8.01 -18.44 -15.16
N PHE A 236 -7.33 -17.72 -16.09
CA PHE A 236 -6.61 -16.50 -15.81
C PHE A 236 -7.41 -15.27 -16.26
N GLU A 237 -7.31 -14.19 -15.49
CA GLU A 237 -7.73 -12.87 -15.94
C GLU A 237 -6.64 -12.25 -16.82
N LYS A 238 -7.00 -11.28 -17.67
CA LYS A 238 -6.01 -10.55 -18.47
C LYS A 238 -5.15 -9.70 -17.56
N ALA A 239 -3.82 -9.84 -17.65
CA ALA A 239 -2.92 -8.96 -16.97
C ALA A 239 -3.05 -7.52 -17.49
N LEU A 240 -3.19 -6.56 -16.55
CA LEU A 240 -3.36 -5.15 -16.87
C LEU A 240 -2.10 -4.33 -16.61
N PHE A 241 -1.04 -4.98 -16.15
CA PHE A 241 0.22 -4.34 -15.79
C PHE A 241 1.30 -4.66 -16.81
N ASN A 242 2.17 -3.68 -17.07
CA ASN A 242 3.45 -3.92 -17.71
C ASN A 242 4.51 -3.97 -16.63
N VAL A 243 5.36 -4.99 -16.68
CA VAL A 243 6.44 -5.21 -15.70
C VAL A 243 7.78 -5.17 -16.41
N ALA A 244 8.67 -4.29 -15.96
CA ALA A 244 10.00 -4.13 -16.56
C ALA A 244 11.06 -4.00 -15.46
N PRO A 245 11.90 -5.04 -15.24
CA PRO A 245 13.07 -4.94 -14.38
C PRO A 245 14.13 -4.00 -14.98
N ASP A 246 14.66 -3.08 -14.15
CA ASP A 246 15.77 -2.18 -14.46
C ASP A 246 16.80 -2.32 -13.35
N TYR A 247 17.56 -3.43 -13.37
CA TYR A 247 18.54 -3.75 -12.34
C TYR A 247 19.93 -3.32 -12.74
N LYS A 248 20.69 -2.85 -11.76
CA LYS A 248 22.05 -2.33 -11.91
C LYS A 248 23.05 -3.21 -11.16
N PRO A 249 24.28 -3.32 -11.66
CA PRO A 249 25.36 -3.92 -10.88
C PRO A 249 25.59 -3.15 -9.58
N GLY A 250 25.80 -3.87 -8.48
CA GLY A 250 26.14 -3.30 -7.19
C GLY A 250 27.10 -4.18 -6.42
N GLN A 251 27.69 -3.65 -5.33
CA GLN A 251 28.50 -4.44 -4.41
C GLN A 251 27.70 -5.65 -3.92
N LEU A 252 28.28 -6.84 -4.03
CA LEU A 252 27.65 -8.05 -3.49
C LEU A 252 27.58 -7.96 -1.97
N LYS A 253 26.38 -8.12 -1.42
CA LYS A 253 26.09 -8.24 0.02
C LYS A 253 25.24 -9.47 0.23
N ILE A 254 25.82 -10.54 0.74
CA ILE A 254 25.19 -11.85 0.82
C ILE A 254 25.19 -12.37 2.25
N VAL A 255 24.11 -13.01 2.66
CA VAL A 255 23.91 -13.55 4.00
C VAL A 255 23.22 -14.91 3.95
N ASN A 256 23.61 -15.79 4.83
CA ASN A 256 22.80 -16.93 5.26
C ASN A 256 22.12 -16.50 6.57
N ASN A 257 20.81 -16.21 6.53
CA ASN A 257 20.06 -15.71 7.67
C ASN A 257 19.36 -16.80 8.50
N GLY A 258 19.78 -18.06 8.33
CA GLY A 258 19.18 -19.23 8.99
C GLY A 258 17.94 -19.78 8.28
N HIS A 259 17.34 -19.02 7.33
CA HIS A 259 16.13 -19.40 6.60
C HIS A 259 16.36 -19.53 5.10
N THR A 260 17.28 -18.75 4.55
CA THR A 260 17.64 -18.75 3.13
C THR A 260 19.03 -18.12 2.91
N ILE A 261 19.53 -18.20 1.68
CA ILE A 261 20.58 -17.30 1.20
C ILE A 261 19.90 -16.07 0.62
N GLN A 262 20.22 -14.91 1.17
CA GLN A 262 19.68 -13.61 0.77
C GLN A 262 20.81 -12.70 0.27
N VAL A 263 20.52 -11.93 -0.76
CA VAL A 263 21.39 -10.87 -1.26
C VAL A 263 20.69 -9.53 -1.10
N ASN A 264 21.27 -8.66 -0.27
CA ASN A 264 20.79 -7.29 -0.11
C ASN A 264 21.33 -6.42 -1.23
N VAL A 265 20.45 -5.66 -1.88
CA VAL A 265 20.79 -4.89 -3.08
C VAL A 265 20.91 -3.42 -2.72
N PRO A 266 22.03 -2.75 -3.06
CA PRO A 266 22.14 -1.32 -2.86
C PRO A 266 21.13 -0.55 -3.73
N PRO A 267 20.73 0.66 -3.31
CA PRO A 267 19.76 1.48 -4.03
C PRO A 267 20.13 1.70 -5.50
N GLY A 268 19.11 1.79 -6.38
CA GLY A 268 19.27 2.08 -7.82
C GLY A 268 18.71 1.03 -8.76
N SER A 269 18.49 -0.22 -8.27
CA SER A 269 17.83 -1.29 -9.02
C SER A 269 16.31 -1.21 -8.80
N LYS A 270 15.51 -1.27 -9.86
CA LYS A 270 14.06 -1.05 -9.79
C LYS A 270 13.28 -2.05 -10.63
N LEU A 271 12.09 -2.40 -10.16
CA LEU A 271 11.03 -2.98 -10.96
C LEU A 271 10.07 -1.87 -11.34
N ARG A 272 9.83 -1.67 -12.64
CA ARG A 272 8.81 -0.73 -13.11
C ARG A 272 7.51 -1.48 -13.34
N ILE A 273 6.47 -1.08 -12.61
CA ILE A 273 5.10 -1.58 -12.81
C ILE A 273 4.30 -0.43 -13.41
N ASP A 274 3.89 -0.54 -14.68
CA ASP A 274 3.29 0.56 -15.45
C ASP A 274 4.09 1.87 -15.35
N SER A 275 5.40 1.80 -15.51
CA SER A 275 6.34 2.91 -15.38
C SER A 275 6.55 3.45 -13.96
N LYS A 276 5.85 2.95 -12.94
CA LYS A 276 6.09 3.33 -11.53
C LYS A 276 7.24 2.51 -10.95
N PRO A 277 8.21 3.16 -10.30
CA PRO A 277 9.36 2.47 -9.74
C PRO A 277 9.02 1.81 -8.41
N PHE A 278 9.47 0.57 -8.26
CA PHE A 278 9.57 -0.16 -7.00
C PHE A 278 11.05 -0.49 -6.80
N GLU A 279 11.67 0.00 -5.75
CA GLU A 279 13.08 -0.21 -5.43
C GLU A 279 13.33 -1.67 -5.05
N LEU A 280 14.31 -2.33 -5.67
CA LEU A 280 14.74 -3.67 -5.29
C LEU A 280 15.51 -3.62 -3.96
N LEU A 281 14.98 -4.25 -2.93
CA LEU A 281 15.60 -4.27 -1.62
C LEU A 281 16.57 -5.44 -1.46
N GLN A 282 16.12 -6.62 -1.83
CA GLN A 282 16.85 -7.87 -1.71
C GLN A 282 16.25 -8.95 -2.62
N PHE A 283 16.99 -10.03 -2.84
CA PHE A 283 16.46 -11.26 -3.41
C PHE A 283 16.96 -12.47 -2.62
N HIS A 284 16.17 -13.54 -2.61
CA HIS A 284 16.45 -14.76 -1.87
C HIS A 284 15.88 -15.99 -2.56
N PHE A 285 16.21 -17.17 -2.05
CA PHE A 285 15.94 -18.43 -2.71
C PHE A 285 15.09 -19.37 -1.85
N HIS A 286 14.21 -20.13 -2.52
CA HIS A 286 13.48 -21.23 -1.90
C HIS A 286 13.67 -22.52 -2.69
N ARG A 287 13.74 -23.63 -1.97
CA ARG A 287 13.83 -24.99 -2.48
C ARG A 287 12.85 -25.91 -1.74
N PRO A 288 11.92 -26.61 -2.48
CA PRO A 288 11.57 -26.35 -3.88
C PRO A 288 11.00 -24.95 -4.07
N SER A 289 10.50 -24.62 -5.28
CA SER A 289 9.79 -23.36 -5.45
C SER A 289 8.58 -23.30 -4.52
N GLU A 290 8.30 -22.10 -4.00
CA GLU A 290 7.11 -21.87 -3.16
C GLU A 290 5.85 -21.90 -4.01
N GLU A 291 5.85 -21.19 -5.17
CA GLU A 291 4.77 -21.30 -6.14
C GLU A 291 4.80 -22.63 -6.87
N GLN A 292 3.60 -23.11 -7.20
CA GLN A 292 3.39 -24.21 -8.13
C GLN A 292 2.65 -23.70 -9.35
N VAL A 293 2.92 -24.29 -10.51
CA VAL A 293 2.15 -24.08 -11.74
C VAL A 293 1.47 -25.40 -12.08
N ASP A 294 0.14 -25.41 -12.17
CA ASP A 294 -0.66 -26.62 -12.36
C ASP A 294 -0.31 -27.76 -11.40
N GLY A 295 -0.09 -27.41 -10.12
CA GLY A 295 0.24 -28.36 -9.05
C GLY A 295 1.69 -28.88 -9.06
N LYS A 296 2.56 -28.35 -9.91
CA LYS A 296 3.95 -28.78 -10.03
C LYS A 296 4.90 -27.72 -9.53
N PRO A 297 5.71 -27.99 -8.50
CA PRO A 297 6.78 -27.10 -8.08
C PRO A 297 7.94 -27.16 -9.10
N SER A 298 8.69 -26.08 -9.19
CA SER A 298 10.01 -26.04 -9.84
C SER A 298 11.11 -26.43 -8.86
N ALA A 299 12.33 -26.67 -9.35
CA ALA A 299 13.46 -27.07 -8.52
C ALA A 299 13.74 -26.02 -7.42
N MET A 300 13.66 -24.73 -7.79
CA MET A 300 13.81 -23.57 -6.88
C MET A 300 13.00 -22.39 -7.40
N VAL A 301 12.89 -21.34 -6.59
CA VAL A 301 12.44 -20.00 -7.01
C VAL A 301 13.38 -18.95 -6.42
N ILE A 302 13.53 -17.86 -7.16
CA ILE A 302 14.15 -16.63 -6.67
C ILE A 302 13.05 -15.60 -6.48
N HIS A 303 12.90 -15.05 -5.28
CA HIS A 303 12.02 -13.92 -4.99
C HIS A 303 12.82 -12.63 -4.94
N PHE A 304 12.58 -11.72 -5.87
CA PHE A 304 13.11 -10.35 -5.86
C PHE A 304 12.08 -9.46 -5.18
N VAL A 305 12.41 -8.94 -4.00
CA VAL A 305 11.50 -8.16 -3.16
C VAL A 305 11.71 -6.68 -3.40
N HIS A 306 10.66 -6.00 -3.78
CA HIS A 306 10.67 -4.57 -4.11
C HIS A 306 9.70 -3.81 -3.23
N LYS A 307 9.96 -2.49 -3.09
CA LYS A 307 9.14 -1.57 -2.31
C LYS A 307 9.00 -0.24 -3.04
N ASN A 308 7.81 0.32 -3.07
CA ASN A 308 7.59 1.68 -3.57
C ASN A 308 7.63 2.73 -2.44
N ASP A 309 7.56 4.02 -2.81
CA ASP A 309 7.59 5.14 -1.86
C ASP A 309 6.41 5.14 -0.88
N ALA A 310 5.29 4.48 -1.22
CA ALA A 310 4.14 4.30 -0.34
C ALA A 310 4.29 3.09 0.62
N GLY A 311 5.44 2.39 0.59
CA GLY A 311 5.70 1.23 1.43
C GLY A 311 5.11 -0.09 0.92
N ARG A 312 4.46 -0.12 -0.24
CA ARG A 312 3.87 -1.34 -0.80
C ARG A 312 4.94 -2.27 -1.35
N LEU A 313 4.75 -3.55 -1.13
CA LEU A 313 5.68 -4.58 -1.56
C LEU A 313 5.22 -5.24 -2.87
N ALA A 314 6.18 -5.51 -3.75
CA ALA A 314 6.00 -6.32 -4.94
C ALA A 314 7.11 -7.36 -5.01
N VAL A 315 6.76 -8.60 -5.36
CA VAL A 315 7.70 -9.71 -5.54
C VAL A 315 7.71 -10.12 -7.00
N LEU A 316 8.89 -10.10 -7.62
CA LEU A 316 9.12 -10.74 -8.91
C LEU A 316 9.70 -12.14 -8.64
N GLY A 317 8.95 -13.18 -9.00
CA GLY A 317 9.37 -14.57 -8.83
C GLY A 317 9.95 -15.14 -10.13
N VAL A 318 11.14 -15.75 -10.05
CA VAL A 318 11.80 -16.45 -11.16
C VAL A 318 11.90 -17.91 -10.83
N LEU A 319 11.14 -18.75 -11.53
CA LEU A 319 11.15 -20.19 -11.35
C LEU A 319 12.40 -20.80 -11.98
N LEU A 320 13.08 -21.66 -11.23
CA LEU A 320 14.28 -22.36 -11.69
C LEU A 320 13.96 -23.82 -12.01
N LYS A 321 14.33 -24.26 -13.21
CA LYS A 321 14.22 -25.67 -13.63
C LYS A 321 15.59 -26.30 -13.74
N GLU A 322 15.69 -27.58 -13.42
CA GLU A 322 16.93 -28.32 -13.64
C GLU A 322 17.35 -28.30 -15.12
N GLY A 323 18.64 -28.07 -15.34
CA GLY A 323 19.23 -27.95 -16.67
C GLY A 323 20.72 -27.61 -16.61
N ASN A 324 21.17 -26.73 -17.49
CA ASN A 324 22.57 -26.30 -17.52
C ASN A 324 22.92 -25.45 -16.29
N GLU A 325 24.20 -25.44 -15.92
CA GLU A 325 24.75 -24.57 -14.89
C GLU A 325 24.41 -23.11 -15.16
N ASN A 326 23.94 -22.38 -14.13
CA ASN A 326 23.68 -20.96 -14.17
C ASN A 326 24.89 -20.16 -13.68
N PRO A 327 25.52 -19.32 -14.54
CA PRO A 327 26.70 -18.56 -14.15
C PRO A 327 26.43 -17.57 -13.01
N GLY A 328 25.22 -16.95 -12.98
CA GLY A 328 24.83 -16.01 -11.93
C GLY A 328 24.73 -16.71 -10.57
N ILE A 329 24.05 -17.88 -10.52
CA ILE A 329 23.95 -18.69 -9.30
C ILE A 329 25.32 -19.19 -8.86
N LYS A 330 26.18 -19.62 -9.80
CA LYS A 330 27.55 -20.04 -9.50
C LYS A 330 28.33 -18.93 -8.81
N ALA A 331 28.25 -17.71 -9.34
CA ALA A 331 28.92 -16.55 -8.74
C ALA A 331 28.43 -16.27 -7.30
N LEU A 332 27.14 -16.43 -7.04
CA LEU A 332 26.58 -16.27 -5.70
C LEU A 332 27.02 -17.40 -4.76
N TRP A 333 26.93 -18.66 -5.18
CA TRP A 333 27.29 -19.82 -4.34
C TRP A 333 28.77 -19.82 -3.96
N THR A 334 29.64 -19.24 -4.80
CA THR A 334 31.07 -19.05 -4.48
C THR A 334 31.28 -18.19 -3.22
N HIS A 335 30.35 -17.29 -2.93
CA HIS A 335 30.44 -16.35 -1.81
C HIS A 335 29.37 -16.60 -0.73
N ALA A 336 28.43 -17.53 -0.95
CA ALA A 336 27.34 -17.78 0.00
C ALA A 336 27.89 -18.38 1.31
N PRO A 337 27.57 -17.79 2.49
CA PRO A 337 27.98 -18.37 3.76
C PRO A 337 27.32 -19.74 3.95
N PRO A 338 28.10 -20.79 4.29
CA PRO A 338 27.55 -22.15 4.44
C PRO A 338 26.69 -22.30 5.72
N LYS A 339 26.81 -21.38 6.66
CA LYS A 339 26.07 -21.36 7.94
C LYS A 339 25.49 -20.00 8.19
N GLU A 340 24.45 -19.96 9.01
CA GLU A 340 23.87 -18.72 9.52
C GLU A 340 24.95 -17.81 10.15
N GLY A 341 24.86 -16.52 9.84
CA GLY A 341 25.83 -15.55 10.32
C GLY A 341 25.56 -14.14 9.79
N PRO A 342 26.46 -13.21 10.07
CA PRO A 342 26.33 -11.83 9.58
C PRO A 342 26.44 -11.75 8.05
N GLU A 343 25.89 -10.68 7.48
CA GLU A 343 26.07 -10.33 6.07
C GLU A 343 27.55 -10.15 5.77
N ILE A 344 27.99 -10.71 4.66
CA ILE A 344 29.33 -10.50 4.11
C ILE A 344 29.25 -9.66 2.82
N ALA A 345 30.24 -8.82 2.64
CA ALA A 345 30.42 -8.00 1.45
C ALA A 345 31.87 -8.18 0.93
N PRO A 346 32.12 -9.21 0.09
CA PRO A 346 33.47 -9.48 -0.41
C PRO A 346 34.01 -8.28 -1.17
N GLU A 347 35.22 -7.85 -0.84
CA GLU A 347 35.84 -6.66 -1.43
C GLU A 347 35.98 -6.79 -2.95
N GLY A 348 35.55 -5.75 -3.69
CA GLY A 348 35.63 -5.69 -5.14
C GLY A 348 34.67 -6.62 -5.90
N VAL A 349 33.84 -7.41 -5.22
CA VAL A 349 32.89 -8.32 -5.87
C VAL A 349 31.59 -7.58 -6.18
N MET A 350 31.32 -7.41 -7.48
CA MET A 350 30.09 -6.81 -7.98
C MET A 350 29.14 -7.88 -8.50
N PHE A 351 27.84 -7.68 -8.29
CA PHE A 351 26.81 -8.56 -8.85
C PHE A 351 25.68 -7.76 -9.49
N ASN A 352 25.22 -8.23 -10.65
CA ASN A 352 24.04 -7.65 -11.30
C ASN A 352 22.86 -8.62 -11.14
N PRO A 353 21.79 -8.26 -10.41
CA PRO A 353 20.61 -9.12 -10.26
C PRO A 353 19.95 -9.49 -11.59
N ALA A 354 20.14 -8.69 -12.65
CA ALA A 354 19.64 -9.01 -13.99
C ALA A 354 20.23 -10.31 -14.58
N ASN A 355 21.39 -10.78 -14.09
CA ASN A 355 21.99 -12.04 -14.52
C ASN A 355 21.16 -13.28 -14.13
N LEU A 356 20.17 -13.12 -13.28
CA LEU A 356 19.27 -14.18 -12.82
C LEU A 356 17.88 -14.11 -13.49
N LEU A 357 17.65 -13.16 -14.40
CA LEU A 357 16.38 -13.01 -15.11
C LEU A 357 16.35 -13.79 -16.43
N PRO A 358 15.19 -14.30 -16.83
CA PRO A 358 14.99 -14.81 -18.18
C PRO A 358 14.96 -13.67 -19.20
N ARG A 359 14.89 -13.99 -20.50
CA ARG A 359 14.82 -12.98 -21.57
C ARG A 359 13.42 -12.35 -21.71
N GLU A 360 12.38 -13.08 -21.35
CA GLU A 360 10.99 -12.69 -21.50
C GLU A 360 10.36 -12.49 -20.13
N TYR A 361 9.53 -11.47 -20.00
CA TYR A 361 8.90 -11.05 -18.74
C TYR A 361 7.40 -11.25 -18.73
N GLU A 362 6.87 -12.21 -19.53
CA GLU A 362 5.49 -12.65 -19.32
C GLU A 362 5.33 -13.28 -17.95
N PHE A 363 4.22 -12.99 -17.29
CA PHE A 363 4.04 -13.37 -15.89
C PHE A 363 2.62 -13.82 -15.56
N TYR A 364 2.49 -14.48 -14.44
CA TYR A 364 1.27 -14.61 -13.66
C TYR A 364 1.31 -13.60 -12.52
N SER A 365 0.18 -12.94 -12.22
CA SER A 365 0.11 -11.99 -11.12
C SER A 365 -1.05 -12.28 -10.20
N TYR A 366 -0.80 -12.18 -8.88
CA TYR A 366 -1.82 -12.33 -7.85
C TYR A 366 -1.48 -11.48 -6.62
N GLU A 367 -2.48 -11.19 -5.81
CA GLU A 367 -2.28 -10.57 -4.51
C GLU A 367 -2.06 -11.63 -3.44
N GLY A 368 -1.03 -11.45 -2.62
CA GLY A 368 -0.60 -12.40 -1.62
C GLY A 368 -0.08 -11.74 -0.35
N SER A 369 0.83 -12.45 0.32
CA SER A 369 1.44 -12.04 1.58
C SER A 369 2.94 -12.27 1.56
N LEU A 370 3.65 -11.83 2.59
CA LEU A 370 4.95 -12.40 2.91
C LEU A 370 4.77 -13.92 3.11
N THR A 371 5.69 -14.71 2.57
CA THR A 371 5.68 -16.18 2.69
C THR A 371 6.36 -16.69 3.96
N THR A 372 6.81 -15.76 4.80
CA THR A 372 7.41 -16.01 6.11
C THR A 372 6.68 -15.20 7.18
N PRO A 373 6.73 -15.57 8.46
CA PRO A 373 6.23 -14.74 9.54
C PRO A 373 6.73 -13.29 9.46
N PRO A 374 5.85 -12.29 9.68
CA PRO A 374 4.49 -12.37 10.21
C PRO A 374 3.38 -12.57 9.16
N CYS A 375 3.67 -13.01 7.92
CA CYS A 375 2.72 -13.31 6.85
C CYS A 375 1.83 -12.12 6.45
N THR A 376 2.36 -10.90 6.53
CA THR A 376 1.63 -9.66 6.23
C THR A 376 1.09 -9.68 4.80
N GLU A 377 -0.21 -9.43 4.64
CA GLU A 377 -0.90 -9.41 3.34
C GLU A 377 -0.67 -8.08 2.60
N GLY A 378 -1.13 -8.00 1.34
CA GLY A 378 -0.98 -6.82 0.49
C GLY A 378 0.31 -6.81 -0.32
N VAL A 379 0.92 -7.96 -0.55
CA VAL A 379 2.10 -8.15 -1.41
C VAL A 379 1.65 -8.59 -2.79
N ARG A 380 2.02 -7.84 -3.84
CA ARG A 380 1.73 -8.23 -5.23
C ARG A 380 2.85 -9.12 -5.77
N PHE A 381 2.46 -10.28 -6.27
CA PHE A 381 3.36 -11.22 -6.93
C PHE A 381 3.28 -11.11 -8.43
N PHE A 382 4.44 -11.20 -9.09
CA PHE A 382 4.64 -11.34 -10.53
C PHE A 382 5.55 -12.55 -10.73
N ILE A 383 4.99 -13.70 -11.08
CA ILE A 383 5.74 -14.93 -11.29
C ILE A 383 6.00 -15.10 -12.78
N LEU A 384 7.26 -15.01 -13.18
CA LEU A 384 7.63 -15.11 -14.59
C LEU A 384 7.31 -16.51 -15.15
N LYS A 385 6.71 -16.54 -16.35
CA LYS A 385 6.36 -17.79 -17.05
C LYS A 385 7.63 -18.49 -17.56
N SER A 386 8.60 -17.70 -18.01
CA SER A 386 9.87 -18.20 -18.52
C SER A 386 10.77 -18.62 -17.37
N HIS A 387 11.18 -19.90 -17.38
CA HIS A 387 12.09 -20.47 -16.39
C HIS A 387 13.55 -20.15 -16.71
N VAL A 388 14.36 -20.08 -15.66
CA VAL A 388 15.82 -20.02 -15.76
C VAL A 388 16.40 -21.40 -15.38
N ASN A 389 17.46 -21.83 -16.06
CA ASN A 389 18.11 -23.09 -15.76
C ASN A 389 18.98 -22.98 -14.50
N VAL A 390 19.06 -24.08 -13.76
CA VAL A 390 19.96 -24.29 -12.63
C VAL A 390 20.45 -25.75 -12.71
N SER A 391 21.74 -26.02 -12.49
CA SER A 391 22.18 -27.41 -12.49
C SER A 391 21.76 -28.13 -11.20
N LYS A 392 21.68 -29.45 -11.28
CA LYS A 392 21.37 -30.29 -10.13
C LYS A 392 22.36 -30.05 -8.99
N GLU A 393 23.66 -29.93 -9.31
CA GLU A 393 24.71 -29.66 -8.36
C GLU A 393 24.51 -28.29 -7.67
N GLN A 394 24.09 -27.28 -8.41
CA GLN A 394 23.78 -25.96 -7.83
C GLN A 394 22.58 -26.03 -6.88
N VAL A 395 21.55 -26.81 -7.22
CA VAL A 395 20.41 -27.05 -6.34
C VAL A 395 20.85 -27.76 -5.06
N GLU A 396 21.76 -28.74 -5.17
CA GLU A 396 22.29 -29.50 -4.02
C GLU A 396 23.25 -28.68 -3.14
N GLN A 397 23.98 -27.72 -3.71
CA GLN A 397 24.82 -26.78 -2.99
C GLN A 397 24.05 -25.80 -2.12
N PHE A 398 22.75 -25.55 -2.44
CA PHE A 398 21.93 -24.70 -1.61
C PHE A 398 21.73 -25.30 -0.21
N PRO A 399 22.07 -24.58 0.89
CA PRO A 399 22.17 -25.18 2.21
C PRO A 399 20.84 -25.66 2.82
N PHE A 400 19.72 -25.20 2.28
CA PHE A 400 18.39 -25.54 2.77
C PHE A 400 17.74 -26.58 1.85
N LYS A 401 17.49 -27.79 2.36
CA LYS A 401 16.82 -28.85 1.60
C LYS A 401 15.34 -28.54 1.36
N LYS A 402 14.72 -27.85 2.32
CA LYS A 402 13.32 -27.43 2.25
C LYS A 402 13.13 -26.15 3.05
N ASN A 403 12.92 -25.04 2.36
CA ASN A 403 12.60 -23.74 2.96
C ASN A 403 11.44 -23.07 2.21
N ALA A 404 10.43 -23.85 1.83
CA ALA A 404 9.24 -23.40 1.14
C ALA A 404 8.02 -23.53 2.04
N ARG A 405 7.22 -22.47 2.15
CA ARG A 405 5.92 -22.51 2.81
C ARG A 405 4.95 -23.36 1.99
N PRO A 406 4.08 -24.17 2.59
CA PRO A 406 3.02 -24.87 1.87
C PRO A 406 2.10 -23.91 1.09
N ILE A 407 1.53 -24.41 -0.01
CA ILE A 407 0.53 -23.70 -0.82
C ILE A 407 -0.64 -23.25 0.06
N GLN A 408 -1.06 -22.01 -0.14
CA GLN A 408 -2.16 -21.39 0.57
C GLN A 408 -3.45 -21.41 -0.27
N PRO A 409 -4.62 -21.39 0.37
CA PRO A 409 -5.90 -21.32 -0.35
C PRO A 409 -6.01 -20.05 -1.19
N GLN A 410 -6.49 -20.17 -2.42
CA GLN A 410 -6.70 -19.04 -3.32
C GLN A 410 -7.81 -18.10 -2.81
N ASN A 411 -8.84 -18.64 -2.10
CA ASN A 411 -9.93 -17.87 -1.51
C ASN A 411 -10.65 -16.93 -2.49
N GLY A 412 -10.83 -17.38 -3.74
CA GLY A 412 -11.52 -16.62 -4.78
C GLY A 412 -10.70 -15.48 -5.39
N ARG A 413 -9.42 -15.32 -5.03
CA ARG A 413 -8.55 -14.33 -5.66
C ARG A 413 -8.33 -14.67 -7.12
N ALA A 414 -8.40 -13.65 -7.96
CA ALA A 414 -8.05 -13.77 -9.36
C ALA A 414 -6.53 -13.92 -9.54
N ILE A 415 -6.14 -14.73 -10.51
CA ILE A 415 -4.77 -14.79 -11.02
C ILE A 415 -4.79 -14.20 -12.42
N ALA A 416 -4.02 -13.15 -12.67
CA ALA A 416 -3.88 -12.53 -13.97
C ALA A 416 -2.70 -13.11 -14.76
N SER A 417 -2.80 -13.12 -16.10
CA SER A 417 -1.75 -13.62 -16.99
C SER A 417 -1.71 -12.88 -18.33
#